data_76b102ad61d404060f05d73071d11054
#
_entry.id   76b102ad61d404060f05d73071d11054
#
_cell.length_a   1.000
_cell.length_b   1.000
_cell.length_c   1.000
_cell.angle_alpha   90.00
_cell.angle_beta   90.00
_cell.angle_gamma   90.00
#
_symmetry.space_group_name_H-M   'P 1'
#
loop_
_entity.id
_entity.type
_entity.pdbx_description
1 polymer ?
#
loop_
_entity_poly.entity_id
_entity_poly.type
_entity_poly.pdbx_seq_one_letter_code
_entity_poly.pdbx_strand_id
1 'polypeptide(L)'
;MKIGNIEFGSQPLFLAPMEDVTDIGFRMLCKRFGAAMVYTEFVSAEALVRSIKSTVSKLTISDEERPVGIQIYGRTTEDMVEAAKIVEQAHPDVIDINFGCPVKKVAGKGAGAGMLRNIPLMLDITREVVKAVNVPVTVKTRLGWDNDNLIITDLAEQLQDCGIQALTIHGRTRSQMYTGEADWSLIGEVKNNPRIHIPIIGNGDITTPEEAKLAFDRYGVDAVMIGRATFGRPWIFKEIRDYLDNTGAAPLTVDEKIDLLEEQLRINIERIDEYRGILHTRRHLAASPIFK
;
A
#
# COMPACT_ATOMS: atom_id res chain seq x y z
N MET A 1 -4.67 -12.33 -11.33
CA MET A 1 -4.19 -11.05 -11.95
C MET A 1 -2.67 -11.05 -12.07
N LYS A 2 -2.08 -10.12 -12.84
CA LYS A 2 -0.64 -10.06 -13.07
C LYS A 2 -0.12 -8.62 -12.95
N ILE A 3 1.05 -8.43 -12.31
CA ILE A 3 1.78 -7.15 -12.27
C ILE A 3 3.20 -7.44 -12.78
N GLY A 4 3.58 -6.90 -13.93
CA GLY A 4 4.82 -7.29 -14.59
C GLY A 4 4.86 -8.81 -14.82
N ASN A 5 5.86 -9.47 -14.26
CA ASN A 5 6.03 -10.93 -14.32
C ASN A 5 5.46 -11.69 -13.11
N ILE A 6 4.88 -10.97 -12.14
CA ILE A 6 4.35 -11.56 -10.91
C ILE A 6 2.91 -11.98 -11.15
N GLU A 7 2.61 -13.26 -10.96
CA GLU A 7 1.26 -13.81 -11.05
C GLU A 7 0.66 -13.95 -9.66
N PHE A 8 -0.54 -13.40 -9.50
CA PHE A 8 -1.33 -13.53 -8.26
C PHE A 8 -2.51 -14.46 -8.52
N GLY A 9 -2.86 -15.26 -7.53
CA GLY A 9 -4.03 -16.12 -7.56
C GLY A 9 -5.35 -15.34 -7.66
N SER A 10 -6.44 -16.02 -7.38
CA SER A 10 -7.78 -15.44 -7.33
C SER A 10 -7.91 -14.48 -6.14
N GLN A 11 -8.52 -13.32 -6.36
CA GLN A 11 -8.89 -12.35 -5.32
C GLN A 11 -7.76 -12.04 -4.32
N PRO A 12 -6.58 -11.60 -4.79
CA PRO A 12 -5.43 -11.39 -3.92
C PRO A 12 -5.63 -10.21 -2.96
N LEU A 13 -5.04 -10.36 -1.77
CA LEU A 13 -5.11 -9.37 -0.69
C LEU A 13 -3.72 -8.75 -0.50
N PHE A 14 -3.62 -7.43 -0.52
CA PHE A 14 -2.38 -6.68 -0.39
C PHE A 14 -2.32 -5.92 0.92
N LEU A 15 -1.13 -5.86 1.53
CA LEU A 15 -0.87 -4.97 2.66
C LEU A 15 -0.56 -3.55 2.15
N ALA A 16 -1.29 -2.55 2.63
CA ALA A 16 -1.02 -1.16 2.27
C ALA A 16 0.30 -0.64 2.86
N PRO A 17 1.04 0.22 2.15
CA PRO A 17 2.19 0.93 2.71
C PRO A 17 1.75 1.93 3.79
N MET A 18 2.33 1.83 4.99
CA MET A 18 1.96 2.67 6.13
C MET A 18 3.18 3.05 6.95
N GLU A 19 3.42 4.35 7.10
CA GLU A 19 4.53 4.91 7.88
C GLU A 19 4.46 4.47 9.33
N ASP A 20 5.61 4.10 9.89
CA ASP A 20 5.78 3.57 11.25
C ASP A 20 4.95 2.29 11.55
N VAL A 21 4.52 1.54 10.53
CA VAL A 21 3.69 0.34 10.70
C VAL A 21 4.20 -0.81 9.85
N THR A 22 4.43 -0.59 8.55
CA THR A 22 4.82 -1.65 7.64
C THR A 22 6.34 -1.85 7.59
N ASP A 23 6.95 -1.96 8.76
CA ASP A 23 8.32 -2.42 8.89
C ASP A 23 8.43 -3.92 8.50
N ILE A 24 9.66 -4.39 8.30
CA ILE A 24 9.92 -5.75 7.79
C ILE A 24 9.29 -6.83 8.67
N GLY A 25 9.33 -6.68 10.00
CA GLY A 25 8.75 -7.67 10.92
C GLY A 25 7.24 -7.78 10.75
N PHE A 26 6.55 -6.65 10.64
CA PHE A 26 5.11 -6.64 10.43
C PHE A 26 4.72 -7.14 9.04
N ARG A 27 5.48 -6.80 8.00
CA ARG A 27 5.25 -7.32 6.63
C ARG A 27 5.38 -8.83 6.58
N MET A 28 6.39 -9.41 7.23
CA MET A 28 6.57 -10.87 7.32
C MET A 28 5.41 -11.56 8.04
N LEU A 29 4.91 -10.97 9.13
CA LEU A 29 3.71 -11.47 9.81
C LEU A 29 2.48 -11.46 8.87
N CYS A 30 2.25 -10.36 8.17
CA CYS A 30 1.15 -10.27 7.21
C CYS A 30 1.28 -11.29 6.06
N LYS A 31 2.49 -11.53 5.57
CA LYS A 31 2.77 -12.57 4.55
C LYS A 31 2.42 -13.96 5.07
N ARG A 32 2.82 -14.30 6.28
CA ARG A 32 2.51 -15.59 6.92
C ARG A 32 0.99 -15.83 7.03
N PHE A 33 0.21 -14.76 7.18
CA PHE A 33 -1.25 -14.82 7.21
C PHE A 33 -1.92 -14.67 5.83
N GLY A 34 -1.18 -14.66 4.74
CA GLY A 34 -1.74 -14.74 3.40
C GLY A 34 -1.85 -13.41 2.66
N ALA A 35 -1.16 -12.35 3.11
CA ALA A 35 -0.98 -11.18 2.26
C ALA A 35 -0.23 -11.60 0.99
N ALA A 36 -0.89 -11.48 -0.17
CA ALA A 36 -0.31 -11.88 -1.45
C ALA A 36 0.86 -10.96 -1.85
N MET A 37 0.78 -9.69 -1.48
CA MET A 37 1.84 -8.69 -1.68
C MET A 37 1.89 -7.72 -0.49
N VAL A 38 3.09 -7.28 -0.17
CA VAL A 38 3.35 -6.29 0.89
C VAL A 38 4.15 -5.12 0.33
N TYR A 39 4.09 -3.98 1.02
CA TYR A 39 4.84 -2.78 0.65
C TYR A 39 5.59 -2.24 1.86
N THR A 40 6.78 -1.66 1.60
CA THR A 40 7.53 -0.96 2.64
C THR A 40 6.77 0.29 3.12
N GLU A 41 7.23 0.88 4.21
CA GLU A 41 6.91 2.27 4.50
C GLU A 41 7.35 3.14 3.32
N PHE A 42 6.65 4.26 3.09
CA PHE A 42 7.01 5.12 1.96
C PHE A 42 8.30 5.91 2.20
N VAL A 43 9.14 5.98 1.17
CA VAL A 43 10.49 6.53 1.20
C VAL A 43 10.54 7.88 0.48
N SER A 44 11.07 8.91 1.15
CA SER A 44 11.28 10.22 0.53
C SER A 44 12.38 10.15 -0.53
N ALA A 45 12.05 10.47 -1.78
CA ALA A 45 13.02 10.52 -2.88
C ALA A 45 14.14 11.52 -2.58
N GLU A 46 13.81 12.75 -2.17
CA GLU A 46 14.78 13.79 -1.79
C GLU A 46 15.73 13.33 -0.67
N ALA A 47 15.22 12.63 0.35
CA ALA A 47 16.04 12.13 1.45
C ALA A 47 16.90 10.92 1.02
N LEU A 48 16.38 10.09 0.13
CA LEU A 48 17.11 8.93 -0.40
C LEU A 48 18.30 9.36 -1.27
N VAL A 49 18.08 10.29 -2.19
CA VAL A 49 19.15 10.87 -3.04
C VAL A 49 20.27 11.50 -2.19
N ARG A 50 19.92 12.07 -1.03
CA ARG A 50 20.89 12.59 -0.05
C ARG A 50 21.48 11.52 0.87
N SER A 51 21.21 10.25 0.67
CA SER A 51 21.71 9.12 1.45
C SER A 51 21.43 9.23 2.96
N ILE A 52 20.26 9.77 3.35
CA ILE A 52 19.87 9.86 4.76
C ILE A 52 19.69 8.43 5.31
N LYS A 53 20.49 8.06 6.32
CA LYS A 53 20.56 6.68 6.87
C LYS A 53 19.21 6.09 7.26
N SER A 54 18.35 6.86 7.94
CA SER A 54 17.02 6.40 8.34
C SER A 54 16.08 6.15 7.15
N THR A 55 16.33 6.80 6.01
CA THR A 55 15.60 6.60 4.78
C THR A 55 16.13 5.37 4.04
N VAL A 56 17.45 5.23 3.96
CA VAL A 56 18.08 4.06 3.32
C VAL A 56 17.71 2.76 4.05
N SER A 57 17.61 2.76 5.38
CA SER A 57 17.23 1.56 6.14
C SER A 57 15.82 1.06 5.82
N LYS A 58 14.93 1.90 5.30
CA LYS A 58 13.57 1.49 4.86
C LYS A 58 13.59 0.68 3.56
N LEU A 59 14.70 0.62 2.84
CA LEU A 59 14.85 -0.21 1.64
C LEU A 59 15.12 -1.69 1.96
N THR A 60 15.32 -2.02 3.24
CA THR A 60 15.59 -3.41 3.64
C THR A 60 14.37 -4.28 3.40
N ILE A 61 14.55 -5.30 2.59
CA ILE A 61 13.56 -6.33 2.27
C ILE A 61 14.14 -7.72 2.48
N SER A 62 13.28 -8.73 2.65
CA SER A 62 13.65 -10.13 2.80
C SER A 62 13.03 -10.98 1.70
N ASP A 63 13.68 -12.09 1.34
CA ASP A 63 13.12 -13.03 0.39
C ASP A 63 11.85 -13.72 0.91
N GLU A 64 11.68 -13.81 2.22
CA GLU A 64 10.51 -14.42 2.86
C GLU A 64 9.22 -13.56 2.69
N GLU A 65 9.37 -12.25 2.44
CA GLU A 65 8.22 -11.35 2.26
C GLU A 65 7.82 -11.13 0.78
N ARG A 66 8.54 -11.76 -0.17
CA ARG A 66 8.26 -11.61 -1.59
C ARG A 66 6.90 -12.22 -2.00
N PRO A 67 6.21 -11.61 -2.98
CA PRO A 67 6.56 -10.35 -3.65
C PRO A 67 6.39 -9.12 -2.74
N VAL A 68 7.36 -8.21 -2.81
CA VAL A 68 7.40 -6.98 -2.01
C VAL A 68 7.66 -5.75 -2.88
N GLY A 69 6.86 -4.70 -2.64
CA GLY A 69 7.04 -3.40 -3.29
C GLY A 69 7.75 -2.41 -2.37
N ILE A 70 8.64 -1.60 -2.94
CA ILE A 70 9.19 -0.42 -2.26
C ILE A 70 8.44 0.81 -2.77
N GLN A 71 7.84 1.57 -1.83
CA GLN A 71 7.08 2.76 -2.18
C GLN A 71 7.92 4.03 -1.99
N ILE A 72 7.99 4.87 -3.03
CA ILE A 72 8.68 6.16 -3.02
C ILE A 72 7.70 7.33 -3.19
N TYR A 73 8.05 8.48 -2.66
CA TYR A 73 7.33 9.74 -2.90
C TYR A 73 8.30 10.91 -3.04
N GLY A 74 7.93 11.88 -3.85
CA GLY A 74 8.70 13.09 -4.09
C GLY A 74 7.86 14.16 -4.78
N ARG A 75 8.51 15.22 -5.21
CA ARG A 75 7.87 16.40 -5.82
C ARG A 75 8.61 16.93 -7.06
N THR A 76 9.74 16.34 -7.41
CA THR A 76 10.49 16.68 -8.62
C THR A 76 10.75 15.42 -9.42
N THR A 77 10.80 15.55 -10.74
CA THR A 77 11.05 14.43 -11.64
C THR A 77 12.46 13.88 -11.43
N GLU A 78 13.45 14.75 -11.25
CA GLU A 78 14.85 14.39 -11.07
C GLU A 78 15.07 13.52 -9.82
N ASP A 79 14.58 13.98 -8.65
CA ASP A 79 14.72 13.21 -7.41
C ASP A 79 13.99 11.86 -7.50
N MET A 80 12.81 11.82 -8.11
CA MET A 80 12.02 10.59 -8.24
C MET A 80 12.68 9.57 -9.16
N VAL A 81 13.26 10.01 -10.26
CA VAL A 81 14.01 9.14 -11.18
C VAL A 81 15.26 8.59 -10.50
N GLU A 82 16.04 9.43 -9.83
CA GLU A 82 17.26 9.00 -9.15
C GLU A 82 16.93 8.06 -7.97
N ALA A 83 15.91 8.39 -7.19
CA ALA A 83 15.44 7.51 -6.10
C ALA A 83 14.96 6.15 -6.64
N ALA A 84 14.26 6.10 -7.76
CA ALA A 84 13.82 4.85 -8.37
C ALA A 84 15.00 3.95 -8.77
N LYS A 85 16.07 4.53 -9.34
CA LYS A 85 17.31 3.81 -9.66
C LYS A 85 18.01 3.26 -8.41
N ILE A 86 18.05 4.05 -7.33
CA ILE A 86 18.61 3.61 -6.06
C ILE A 86 17.78 2.46 -5.48
N VAL A 87 16.44 2.58 -5.52
CA VAL A 87 15.51 1.55 -5.05
C VAL A 87 15.62 0.27 -5.86
N GLU A 88 15.81 0.35 -7.18
CA GLU A 88 16.01 -0.83 -8.02
C GLU A 88 17.23 -1.68 -7.59
N GLN A 89 18.28 -1.04 -7.03
CA GLN A 89 19.45 -1.75 -6.49
C GLN A 89 19.15 -2.58 -5.22
N ALA A 90 18.03 -2.30 -4.55
CA ALA A 90 17.53 -3.13 -3.44
C ALA A 90 16.73 -4.35 -3.94
N HIS A 91 16.57 -4.51 -5.26
CA HIS A 91 15.88 -5.62 -5.93
C HIS A 91 14.45 -5.87 -5.45
N PRO A 92 13.58 -4.84 -5.34
CA PRO A 92 12.17 -5.07 -5.06
C PRO A 92 11.50 -5.78 -6.25
N ASP A 93 10.35 -6.40 -5.99
CA ASP A 93 9.53 -6.97 -7.06
C ASP A 93 8.74 -5.89 -7.81
N VAL A 94 8.46 -4.76 -7.14
CA VAL A 94 7.73 -3.60 -7.69
C VAL A 94 8.28 -2.30 -7.06
N ILE A 95 8.36 -1.24 -7.86
CA ILE A 95 8.49 0.14 -7.34
C ILE A 95 7.11 0.79 -7.41
N ASP A 96 6.61 1.26 -6.26
CA ASP A 96 5.31 1.92 -6.17
C ASP A 96 5.48 3.43 -5.95
N ILE A 97 4.72 4.25 -6.67
CA ILE A 97 4.75 5.70 -6.53
C ILE A 97 3.58 6.14 -5.66
N ASN A 98 3.89 6.85 -4.56
CA ASN A 98 2.88 7.40 -3.67
C ASN A 98 2.39 8.76 -4.14
N PHE A 99 1.16 8.79 -4.64
CA PHE A 99 0.38 10.01 -4.89
C PHE A 99 -0.87 10.08 -4.00
N GLY A 100 -0.87 9.37 -2.87
CA GLY A 100 -2.03 9.23 -2.00
C GLY A 100 -1.86 9.72 -0.56
N CYS A 101 -0.64 9.95 -0.05
CA CYS A 101 -0.40 10.39 1.33
C CYS A 101 -1.01 11.79 1.58
N PRO A 102 -2.03 11.92 2.48
CA PRO A 102 -2.75 13.17 2.64
C PRO A 102 -2.14 14.10 3.70
N VAL A 103 -1.15 13.62 4.48
CA VAL A 103 -0.64 14.36 5.64
C VAL A 103 0.01 15.68 5.24
N LYS A 104 -0.22 16.74 6.04
CA LYS A 104 0.20 18.11 5.72
C LYS A 104 1.70 18.23 5.42
N LYS A 105 2.55 17.50 6.16
CA LYS A 105 4.02 17.54 5.95
C LYS A 105 4.47 16.98 4.59
N VAL A 106 3.65 16.17 3.92
CA VAL A 106 3.89 15.62 2.58
C VAL A 106 3.07 16.37 1.53
N ALA A 107 1.74 16.31 1.63
CA ALA A 107 0.84 16.91 0.64
C ALA A 107 0.92 18.44 0.60
N GLY A 108 1.16 19.09 1.73
CA GLY A 108 1.35 20.54 1.80
C GLY A 108 2.63 21.04 1.12
N LYS A 109 3.59 20.14 0.86
CA LYS A 109 4.81 20.42 0.10
C LYS A 109 4.72 20.03 -1.38
N GLY A 110 3.55 19.62 -1.85
CA GLY A 110 3.32 19.22 -3.24
C GLY A 110 3.69 17.76 -3.56
N ALA A 111 4.02 16.93 -2.56
CA ALA A 111 4.29 15.49 -2.74
C ALA A 111 3.09 14.64 -2.32
N GLY A 112 3.13 13.33 -2.54
CA GLY A 112 2.03 12.43 -2.21
C GLY A 112 0.71 12.92 -2.83
N ALA A 113 -0.37 12.99 -2.04
CA ALA A 113 -1.66 13.49 -2.54
C ALA A 113 -1.63 14.99 -2.96
N GLY A 114 -0.56 15.73 -2.64
CA GLY A 114 -0.35 17.09 -3.14
C GLY A 114 -0.23 17.16 -4.66
N MET A 115 0.23 16.08 -5.29
CA MET A 115 0.33 15.94 -6.74
C MET A 115 -1.02 15.97 -7.46
N LEU A 116 -2.12 15.65 -6.79
CA LEU A 116 -3.47 15.74 -7.35
C LEU A 116 -3.87 17.17 -7.77
N ARG A 117 -3.08 18.17 -7.40
CA ARG A 117 -3.21 19.56 -7.83
C ARG A 117 -2.27 19.93 -9.00
N ASN A 118 -1.43 19.01 -9.44
CA ASN A 118 -0.48 19.23 -10.54
C ASN A 118 -0.35 17.96 -11.38
N ILE A 119 -1.41 17.66 -12.12
CA ILE A 119 -1.48 16.44 -12.95
C ILE A 119 -0.37 16.39 -14.02
N PRO A 120 -0.02 17.46 -14.71
CA PRO A 120 1.07 17.43 -15.67
C PRO A 120 2.40 16.93 -15.06
N LEU A 121 2.75 17.41 -13.86
CA LEU A 121 3.97 16.98 -13.15
C LEU A 121 3.83 15.54 -12.64
N MET A 122 2.65 15.13 -12.13
CA MET A 122 2.38 13.75 -11.74
C MET A 122 2.65 12.78 -12.89
N LEU A 123 2.14 13.06 -14.07
CA LEU A 123 2.32 12.24 -15.27
C LEU A 123 3.76 12.25 -15.78
N ASP A 124 4.43 13.40 -15.72
CA ASP A 124 5.84 13.50 -16.07
C ASP A 124 6.72 12.64 -15.16
N ILE A 125 6.58 12.78 -13.86
CA ILE A 125 7.27 11.92 -12.86
C ILE A 125 7.01 10.44 -13.15
N THR A 126 5.74 10.06 -13.34
CA THR A 126 5.38 8.67 -13.59
C THR A 126 6.05 8.11 -14.83
N ARG A 127 5.99 8.85 -15.94
CA ARG A 127 6.57 8.45 -17.23
C ARG A 127 8.10 8.31 -17.15
N GLU A 128 8.75 9.27 -16.52
CA GLU A 128 10.21 9.27 -16.44
C GLU A 128 10.72 8.20 -15.45
N VAL A 129 10.01 7.93 -14.36
CA VAL A 129 10.33 6.79 -13.47
C VAL A 129 10.15 5.46 -14.20
N VAL A 130 9.04 5.26 -14.92
CA VAL A 130 8.81 4.03 -15.73
C VAL A 130 9.93 3.79 -16.74
N LYS A 131 10.42 4.84 -17.40
CA LYS A 131 11.53 4.73 -18.36
C LYS A 131 12.88 4.43 -17.72
N ALA A 132 13.07 4.82 -16.46
CA ALA A 132 14.37 4.81 -15.80
C ALA A 132 14.73 3.47 -15.14
N VAL A 133 13.74 2.57 -14.93
CA VAL A 133 13.92 1.29 -14.23
C VAL A 133 13.37 0.12 -15.04
N ASN A 134 13.83 -1.10 -14.72
CA ASN A 134 13.39 -2.33 -15.37
C ASN A 134 12.32 -3.07 -14.56
N VAL A 135 12.24 -2.83 -13.26
CA VAL A 135 11.21 -3.42 -12.41
C VAL A 135 9.83 -2.81 -12.71
N PRO A 136 8.74 -3.56 -12.55
CA PRO A 136 7.39 -3.02 -12.72
C PRO A 136 7.16 -1.80 -11.82
N VAL A 137 6.59 -0.75 -12.40
CA VAL A 137 6.19 0.45 -11.66
C VAL A 137 4.68 0.46 -11.48
N THR A 138 4.22 0.74 -10.26
CA THR A 138 2.81 0.90 -9.91
C THR A 138 2.57 2.28 -9.29
N VAL A 139 1.32 2.68 -9.19
CA VAL A 139 0.93 3.95 -8.57
C VAL A 139 -0.14 3.70 -7.52
N LYS A 140 -0.03 4.36 -6.37
CA LYS A 140 -1.09 4.44 -5.37
C LYS A 140 -1.56 5.88 -5.20
N THR A 141 -2.86 6.12 -5.43
CA THR A 141 -3.46 7.45 -5.38
C THR A 141 -4.82 7.47 -4.68
N ARG A 142 -5.53 8.60 -4.75
CA ARG A 142 -6.88 8.86 -4.22
C ARG A 142 -7.82 9.30 -5.32
N LEU A 143 -9.12 9.46 -4.99
CA LEU A 143 -10.18 9.88 -5.92
C LEU A 143 -9.95 11.26 -6.51
N GLY A 144 -9.27 12.13 -5.80
CA GLY A 144 -9.01 13.51 -6.17
C GLY A 144 -8.55 14.34 -4.97
N TRP A 145 -8.43 15.66 -5.16
CA TRP A 145 -8.02 16.57 -4.10
C TRP A 145 -9.13 16.78 -3.04
N ASP A 146 -10.34 17.05 -3.49
CA ASP A 146 -11.57 17.24 -2.71
C ASP A 146 -12.78 16.80 -3.53
N ASN A 147 -13.98 16.98 -2.99
CA ASN A 147 -15.22 16.54 -3.64
C ASN A 147 -15.57 17.32 -4.91
N ASP A 148 -15.03 18.52 -5.08
CA ASP A 148 -15.24 19.33 -6.29
C ASP A 148 -14.22 18.97 -7.38
N ASN A 149 -13.19 18.21 -7.04
CA ASN A 149 -12.08 17.81 -7.90
C ASN A 149 -11.85 16.28 -7.84
N LEU A 150 -12.90 15.52 -8.17
CA LEU A 150 -12.85 14.07 -8.36
C LEU A 150 -12.38 13.79 -9.79
N ILE A 151 -11.15 13.30 -9.93
CA ILE A 151 -10.47 13.18 -11.24
C ILE A 151 -10.03 11.77 -11.56
N ILE A 152 -10.27 10.79 -10.67
CA ILE A 152 -9.68 9.46 -10.78
C ILE A 152 -10.05 8.72 -12.05
N THR A 153 -11.25 8.91 -12.57
CA THR A 153 -11.73 8.23 -13.79
C THR A 153 -10.89 8.59 -15.00
N ASP A 154 -10.60 9.87 -15.20
CA ASP A 154 -9.76 10.35 -16.30
C ASP A 154 -8.28 10.16 -16.01
N LEU A 155 -7.87 10.33 -14.74
CA LEU A 155 -6.49 10.18 -14.31
C LEU A 155 -5.98 8.75 -14.47
N ALA A 156 -6.84 7.75 -14.26
CA ALA A 156 -6.46 6.34 -14.38
C ALA A 156 -5.96 5.98 -15.80
N GLU A 157 -6.64 6.46 -16.83
CA GLU A 157 -6.20 6.27 -18.23
C GLU A 157 -4.86 6.94 -18.49
N GLN A 158 -4.70 8.19 -18.04
CA GLN A 158 -3.46 8.94 -18.23
C GLN A 158 -2.27 8.30 -17.52
N LEU A 159 -2.48 7.75 -16.31
CA LEU A 159 -1.44 7.00 -15.59
C LEU A 159 -1.09 5.68 -16.28
N GLN A 160 -2.09 4.94 -16.78
CA GLN A 160 -1.87 3.75 -17.60
C GLN A 160 -1.02 4.07 -18.83
N ASP A 161 -1.31 5.17 -19.52
CA ASP A 161 -0.56 5.62 -20.72
C ASP A 161 0.89 6.00 -20.39
N CYS A 162 1.21 6.29 -19.12
CA CYS A 162 2.59 6.45 -18.67
C CYS A 162 3.35 5.13 -18.57
N GLY A 163 2.67 3.98 -18.67
CA GLY A 163 3.27 2.64 -18.65
C GLY A 163 3.30 1.94 -17.29
N ILE A 164 2.52 2.40 -16.31
CA ILE A 164 2.41 1.70 -15.02
C ILE A 164 1.76 0.32 -15.20
N GLN A 165 2.10 -0.62 -14.31
CA GLN A 165 1.65 -2.01 -14.40
C GLN A 165 0.46 -2.35 -13.49
N ALA A 166 0.07 -1.46 -12.59
CA ALA A 166 -1.14 -1.52 -11.78
C ALA A 166 -1.43 -0.17 -11.12
N LEU A 167 -2.69 0.07 -10.77
CA LEU A 167 -3.13 1.28 -10.08
C LEU A 167 -3.90 0.91 -8.81
N THR A 168 -3.45 1.42 -7.67
CA THR A 168 -4.17 1.32 -6.39
C THR A 168 -4.92 2.62 -6.12
N ILE A 169 -6.22 2.53 -5.86
CA ILE A 169 -7.08 3.67 -5.62
C ILE A 169 -7.66 3.60 -4.21
N HIS A 170 -7.36 4.61 -3.38
CA HIS A 170 -8.05 4.80 -2.10
C HIS A 170 -9.36 5.56 -2.34
N GLY A 171 -10.49 4.98 -1.92
CA GLY A 171 -11.85 5.53 -2.08
C GLY A 171 -12.14 6.80 -1.29
N ARG A 172 -11.15 7.66 -1.06
CA ARG A 172 -11.28 8.98 -0.42
C ARG A 172 -10.52 10.04 -1.20
N THR A 173 -10.97 11.29 -1.06
CA THR A 173 -10.20 12.45 -1.52
C THR A 173 -9.06 12.78 -0.53
N ARG A 174 -8.12 13.64 -0.95
CA ARG A 174 -7.09 14.16 -0.04
C ARG A 174 -7.70 14.94 1.13
N SER A 175 -8.72 15.75 0.87
CA SER A 175 -9.34 16.60 1.90
C SER A 175 -10.07 15.81 2.97
N GLN A 176 -10.67 14.67 2.63
CA GLN A 176 -11.28 13.76 3.60
C GLN A 176 -10.25 13.14 4.55
N MET A 177 -8.98 13.03 4.13
CA MET A 177 -7.96 12.28 4.89
C MET A 177 -8.42 10.85 5.23
N TYR A 178 -8.99 10.67 6.42
CA TYR A 178 -9.53 9.39 6.92
C TYR A 178 -10.95 9.52 7.49
N THR A 179 -11.59 10.69 7.32
CA THR A 179 -12.97 10.94 7.78
C THR A 179 -14.00 10.47 6.76
N GLY A 180 -15.23 10.28 7.20
CA GLY A 180 -16.32 9.74 6.37
C GLY A 180 -16.05 8.30 5.94
N GLU A 181 -16.72 7.84 4.90
CA GLU A 181 -16.59 6.51 4.32
C GLU A 181 -15.82 6.55 3.00
N ALA A 182 -15.16 5.44 2.67
CA ALA A 182 -14.51 5.28 1.37
C ALA A 182 -15.58 5.05 0.28
N ASP A 183 -15.55 5.87 -0.76
CA ASP A 183 -16.40 5.69 -1.93
C ASP A 183 -15.76 4.70 -2.91
N TRP A 184 -16.34 3.53 -3.01
CA TRP A 184 -15.91 2.48 -3.93
C TRP A 184 -16.55 2.58 -5.31
N SER A 185 -17.57 3.45 -5.50
CA SER A 185 -18.27 3.57 -6.77
C SER A 185 -17.33 4.03 -7.89
N LEU A 186 -16.50 5.05 -7.63
CA LEU A 186 -15.52 5.53 -8.60
C LEU A 186 -14.39 4.52 -8.87
N ILE A 187 -14.02 3.70 -7.86
CA ILE A 187 -13.07 2.60 -8.08
C ILE A 187 -13.67 1.58 -9.06
N GLY A 188 -14.94 1.22 -8.84
CA GLY A 188 -15.68 0.33 -9.74
C GLY A 188 -15.85 0.92 -11.13
N GLU A 189 -16.09 2.23 -11.25
CA GLU A 189 -16.16 2.93 -12.54
C GLU A 189 -14.84 2.83 -13.32
N VAL A 190 -13.72 3.11 -12.67
CA VAL A 190 -12.39 2.93 -13.28
C VAL A 190 -12.18 1.48 -13.71
N LYS A 191 -12.50 0.50 -12.83
CA LYS A 191 -12.31 -0.92 -13.16
C LYS A 191 -13.15 -1.38 -14.35
N ASN A 192 -14.37 -0.87 -14.47
CA ASN A 192 -15.28 -1.25 -15.55
C ASN A 192 -15.10 -0.41 -16.84
N ASN A 193 -14.18 0.54 -16.86
CA ASN A 193 -13.85 1.28 -18.06
C ASN A 193 -13.12 0.38 -19.06
N PRO A 194 -13.67 0.15 -20.27
CA PRO A 194 -13.09 -0.77 -21.26
C PRO A 194 -11.72 -0.34 -21.80
N ARG A 195 -11.31 0.91 -21.53
CA ARG A 195 -9.99 1.42 -21.91
C ARG A 195 -8.91 1.14 -20.85
N ILE A 196 -9.29 0.69 -19.66
CA ILE A 196 -8.36 0.29 -18.61
C ILE A 196 -8.02 -1.19 -18.77
N HIS A 197 -6.74 -1.48 -18.98
CA HIS A 197 -6.22 -2.83 -19.20
C HIS A 197 -5.28 -3.30 -18.09
N ILE A 198 -4.82 -2.38 -17.22
CA ILE A 198 -4.00 -2.71 -16.06
C ILE A 198 -4.87 -3.13 -14.87
N PRO A 199 -4.33 -3.94 -13.94
CA PRO A 199 -5.02 -4.27 -12.69
C PRO A 199 -5.38 -3.04 -11.86
N ILE A 200 -6.61 -3.02 -11.35
CA ILE A 200 -7.11 -2.01 -10.41
C ILE A 200 -7.23 -2.63 -9.02
N ILE A 201 -6.49 -2.06 -8.08
CA ILE A 201 -6.48 -2.47 -6.68
C ILE A 201 -7.32 -1.47 -5.87
N GLY A 202 -8.40 -1.96 -5.26
CA GLY A 202 -9.26 -1.14 -4.41
C GLY A 202 -8.72 -1.04 -2.98
N ASN A 203 -8.83 0.14 -2.37
CA ASN A 203 -8.39 0.39 -1.00
C ASN A 203 -9.36 1.34 -0.28
N GLY A 204 -9.61 1.08 0.99
CA GLY A 204 -10.42 1.92 1.89
C GLY A 204 -11.48 1.14 2.63
N ASP A 205 -11.50 1.26 3.95
CA ASP A 205 -12.49 0.73 4.90
C ASP A 205 -12.78 -0.80 4.80
N ILE A 206 -11.82 -1.57 4.34
CA ILE A 206 -11.93 -3.04 4.43
C ILE A 206 -11.48 -3.45 5.83
N THR A 207 -12.43 -3.87 6.65
CA THR A 207 -12.25 -4.25 8.06
C THR A 207 -12.80 -5.65 8.37
N THR A 208 -13.64 -6.18 7.48
CA THR A 208 -14.27 -7.49 7.59
C THR A 208 -14.12 -8.32 6.30
N PRO A 209 -14.27 -9.65 6.39
CA PRO A 209 -14.30 -10.52 5.22
C PRO A 209 -15.44 -10.19 4.24
N GLU A 210 -16.60 -9.79 4.75
CA GLU A 210 -17.77 -9.44 3.94
C GLU A 210 -17.51 -8.20 3.10
N GLU A 211 -16.84 -7.19 3.65
CA GLU A 211 -16.44 -5.97 2.93
C GLU A 211 -15.45 -6.29 1.81
N ALA A 212 -14.49 -7.18 2.08
CA ALA A 212 -13.55 -7.63 1.05
C ALA A 212 -14.27 -8.38 -0.07
N LYS A 213 -15.19 -9.30 0.27
CA LYS A 213 -16.01 -10.01 -0.72
C LYS A 213 -16.86 -9.05 -1.54
N LEU A 214 -17.51 -8.08 -0.88
CA LEU A 214 -18.31 -7.06 -1.56
C LEU A 214 -17.46 -6.25 -2.55
N ALA A 215 -16.23 -5.93 -2.18
CA ALA A 215 -15.31 -5.19 -3.06
C ALA A 215 -15.03 -5.96 -4.36
N PHE A 216 -14.79 -7.28 -4.28
CA PHE A 216 -14.60 -8.11 -5.45
C PHE A 216 -15.89 -8.30 -6.26
N ASP A 217 -17.00 -8.65 -5.60
CA ASP A 217 -18.23 -9.03 -6.28
C ASP A 217 -18.95 -7.83 -6.92
N ARG A 218 -18.99 -6.69 -6.20
CA ARG A 218 -19.76 -5.51 -6.65
C ARG A 218 -18.97 -4.61 -7.58
N TYR A 219 -17.68 -4.38 -7.24
CA TYR A 219 -16.85 -3.41 -7.97
C TYR A 219 -15.87 -4.06 -8.94
N GLY A 220 -15.71 -5.38 -8.87
CA GLY A 220 -14.93 -6.17 -9.83
C GLY A 220 -13.42 -5.92 -9.76
N VAL A 221 -12.91 -5.34 -8.68
CA VAL A 221 -11.48 -5.04 -8.55
C VAL A 221 -10.61 -6.29 -8.64
N ASP A 222 -9.40 -6.13 -9.15
CA ASP A 222 -8.47 -7.26 -9.36
C ASP A 222 -7.79 -7.69 -8.05
N ALA A 223 -7.64 -6.76 -7.10
CA ALA A 223 -7.12 -7.00 -5.76
C ALA A 223 -7.74 -6.03 -4.76
N VAL A 224 -7.68 -6.40 -3.48
CA VAL A 224 -8.07 -5.53 -2.35
C VAL A 224 -6.84 -5.24 -1.51
N MET A 225 -6.57 -3.95 -1.26
CA MET A 225 -5.48 -3.52 -0.39
C MET A 225 -6.03 -3.10 0.97
N ILE A 226 -5.46 -3.68 2.04
CA ILE A 226 -5.91 -3.50 3.42
C ILE A 226 -4.89 -2.66 4.18
N GLY A 227 -5.35 -1.60 4.84
CA GLY A 227 -4.52 -0.70 5.64
C GLY A 227 -4.80 -0.81 7.12
N ARG A 228 -5.44 0.18 7.71
CA ARG A 228 -5.64 0.37 9.16
C ARG A 228 -6.20 -0.85 9.90
N ALA A 229 -7.02 -1.66 9.24
CA ALA A 229 -7.59 -2.88 9.82
C ALA A 229 -6.55 -3.96 10.16
N THR A 230 -5.32 -3.84 9.64
CA THR A 230 -4.21 -4.76 9.95
C THR A 230 -3.50 -4.41 11.26
N PHE A 231 -3.72 -3.21 11.83
CA PHE A 231 -3.04 -2.79 13.06
C PHE A 231 -3.40 -3.71 14.22
N GLY A 232 -2.40 -4.41 14.76
CA GLY A 232 -2.60 -5.41 15.82
C GLY A 232 -3.51 -6.56 15.41
N ARG A 233 -3.69 -6.78 14.12
CA ARG A 233 -4.51 -7.84 13.52
C ARG A 233 -3.93 -8.33 12.19
N PRO A 234 -2.65 -8.77 12.14
CA PRO A 234 -2.06 -9.27 10.89
C PRO A 234 -2.80 -10.48 10.33
N TRP A 235 -3.49 -11.24 11.19
CA TRP A 235 -4.33 -12.40 10.81
C TRP A 235 -5.62 -12.05 10.04
N ILE A 236 -5.95 -10.77 9.84
CA ILE A 236 -7.10 -10.35 9.02
C ILE A 236 -7.02 -10.92 7.60
N PHE A 237 -5.81 -11.08 7.06
CA PHE A 237 -5.61 -11.70 5.74
C PHE A 237 -6.09 -13.15 5.71
N LYS A 238 -5.81 -13.93 6.76
CA LYS A 238 -6.31 -15.29 6.91
C LYS A 238 -7.82 -15.32 7.06
N GLU A 239 -8.38 -14.46 7.92
CA GLU A 239 -9.83 -14.39 8.14
C GLU A 239 -10.56 -14.10 6.82
N ILE A 240 -10.08 -13.14 6.02
CA ILE A 240 -10.66 -12.81 4.71
C ILE A 240 -10.47 -13.98 3.73
N ARG A 241 -9.28 -14.59 3.66
CA ARG A 241 -9.00 -15.70 2.75
C ARG A 241 -9.89 -16.89 3.07
N ASP A 242 -9.99 -17.27 4.34
CA ASP A 242 -10.84 -18.39 4.76
C ASP A 242 -12.32 -18.17 4.40
N TYR A 243 -12.79 -16.93 4.52
CA TYR A 243 -14.16 -16.56 4.13
C TYR A 243 -14.36 -16.62 2.61
N LEU A 244 -13.44 -16.07 1.83
CA LEU A 244 -13.52 -16.07 0.37
C LEU A 244 -13.44 -17.48 -0.21
N ASP A 245 -12.60 -18.35 0.37
CA ASP A 245 -12.41 -19.73 -0.07
C ASP A 245 -13.42 -20.69 0.56
N ASN A 246 -14.28 -20.19 1.47
CA ASN A 246 -15.29 -20.97 2.20
C ASN A 246 -14.69 -22.21 2.88
N THR A 247 -13.53 -22.06 3.52
CA THR A 247 -12.78 -23.17 4.13
C THR A 247 -13.44 -23.73 5.37
N GLY A 248 -14.29 -22.95 6.04
CA GLY A 248 -14.87 -23.30 7.35
C GLY A 248 -13.82 -23.37 8.47
N ALA A 249 -12.63 -22.79 8.28
CA ALA A 249 -11.56 -22.80 9.25
C ALA A 249 -11.96 -22.07 10.54
N ALA A 250 -11.59 -22.65 11.68
CA ALA A 250 -11.83 -22.00 12.97
C ALA A 250 -11.00 -20.71 13.09
N PRO A 251 -11.56 -19.64 13.66
CA PRO A 251 -10.81 -18.44 13.94
C PRO A 251 -9.69 -18.71 14.95
N LEU A 252 -8.62 -17.91 14.91
CA LEU A 252 -7.57 -17.98 15.93
C LEU A 252 -8.15 -17.73 17.32
N THR A 253 -7.70 -18.49 18.30
CA THR A 253 -8.03 -18.30 19.71
C THR A 253 -7.42 -16.99 20.24
N VAL A 254 -7.88 -16.56 21.41
CA VAL A 254 -7.32 -15.36 22.06
C VAL A 254 -5.84 -15.56 22.40
N ASP A 255 -5.48 -16.75 22.90
CA ASP A 255 -4.09 -17.08 23.26
C ASP A 255 -3.18 -17.04 22.04
N GLU A 256 -3.56 -17.65 20.91
CA GLU A 256 -2.81 -17.57 19.67
C GLU A 256 -2.61 -16.13 19.18
N LYS A 257 -3.62 -15.28 19.32
CA LYS A 257 -3.53 -13.86 18.97
C LYS A 257 -2.59 -13.08 19.90
N ILE A 258 -2.57 -13.41 21.19
CA ILE A 258 -1.65 -12.83 22.17
C ILE A 258 -0.21 -13.24 21.82
N ASP A 259 0.04 -14.52 21.58
CA ASP A 259 1.35 -15.04 21.19
C ASP A 259 1.91 -14.30 19.94
N LEU A 260 1.05 -14.02 18.97
CA LEU A 260 1.43 -13.25 17.78
C LEU A 260 1.82 -11.79 18.08
N LEU A 261 1.12 -11.15 19.01
CA LEU A 261 1.48 -9.78 19.43
C LEU A 261 2.78 -9.76 20.26
N GLU A 262 3.02 -10.79 21.06
CA GLU A 262 4.31 -10.97 21.76
C GLU A 262 5.45 -11.24 20.77
N GLU A 263 5.22 -12.09 19.76
CA GLU A 263 6.19 -12.32 18.70
C GLU A 263 6.54 -11.02 17.97
N GLN A 264 5.53 -10.22 17.59
CA GLN A 264 5.74 -8.91 16.97
C GLN A 264 6.58 -7.98 17.87
N LEU A 265 6.31 -7.97 19.18
CA LEU A 265 7.09 -7.19 20.13
C LEU A 265 8.56 -7.65 20.14
N ARG A 266 8.83 -8.95 20.21
CA ARG A 266 10.20 -9.52 20.19
C ARG A 266 10.93 -9.13 18.91
N ILE A 267 10.31 -9.29 17.74
CA ILE A 267 10.87 -8.90 16.46
C ILE A 267 11.25 -7.41 16.45
N ASN A 268 10.38 -6.55 16.97
CA ASN A 268 10.64 -5.11 17.00
C ASN A 268 11.81 -4.76 17.95
N ILE A 269 11.89 -5.39 19.12
CA ILE A 269 13.00 -5.20 20.08
C ILE A 269 14.34 -5.64 19.47
N GLU A 270 14.38 -6.82 18.86
CA GLU A 270 15.60 -7.37 18.24
C GLU A 270 16.07 -6.50 17.07
N ARG A 271 15.14 -5.98 16.27
CA ARG A 271 15.45 -5.21 15.07
C ARG A 271 15.93 -3.77 15.35
N ILE A 272 15.40 -3.13 16.37
CA ILE A 272 15.69 -1.69 16.64
C ILE A 272 16.47 -1.55 17.95
N ASP A 273 15.80 -1.69 19.06
CA ASP A 273 16.20 -1.76 20.46
C ASP A 273 14.94 -1.92 21.33
N GLU A 274 15.11 -2.20 22.62
CA GLU A 274 14.01 -2.43 23.54
C GLU A 274 13.06 -1.24 23.64
N TYR A 275 13.56 -0.05 23.86
CA TYR A 275 12.73 1.14 24.05
C TYR A 275 11.91 1.49 22.83
N ARG A 276 12.55 1.57 21.67
CA ARG A 276 11.86 1.90 20.40
C ARG A 276 10.97 0.75 19.91
N GLY A 277 11.40 -0.50 20.11
CA GLY A 277 10.59 -1.69 19.79
C GLY A 277 9.26 -1.72 20.54
N ILE A 278 9.31 -1.41 21.86
CA ILE A 278 8.09 -1.26 22.67
C ILE A 278 7.19 -0.13 22.14
N LEU A 279 7.77 1.02 21.84
CA LEU A 279 7.00 2.17 21.31
C LEU A 279 6.32 1.85 19.97
N HIS A 280 7.01 1.16 19.08
CA HIS A 280 6.43 0.69 17.80
C HIS A 280 5.27 -0.28 18.03
N THR A 281 5.45 -1.24 18.93
CA THR A 281 4.41 -2.26 19.20
C THR A 281 3.19 -1.68 19.90
N ARG A 282 3.33 -0.64 20.74
CA ARG A 282 2.20 0.01 21.42
C ARG A 282 1.07 0.42 20.48
N ARG A 283 1.38 0.86 19.26
CA ARG A 283 0.41 1.23 18.25
C ARG A 283 -0.45 0.04 17.83
N HIS A 284 0.18 -1.11 17.66
CA HIS A 284 -0.51 -2.36 17.33
C HIS A 284 -1.36 -2.84 18.51
N LEU A 285 -0.84 -2.81 19.71
CA LEU A 285 -1.59 -3.20 20.92
C LEU A 285 -2.83 -2.32 21.11
N ALA A 286 -2.67 -0.98 21.00
CA ALA A 286 -3.79 -0.04 21.16
C ALA A 286 -4.88 -0.20 20.10
N ALA A 287 -4.55 -0.73 18.92
CA ALA A 287 -5.50 -0.95 17.83
C ALA A 287 -6.07 -2.36 17.80
N SER A 288 -5.44 -3.31 18.48
CA SER A 288 -5.84 -4.72 18.46
C SER A 288 -7.26 -4.93 18.97
N PRO A 289 -8.06 -5.73 18.25
CA PRO A 289 -9.43 -6.05 18.70
C PRO A 289 -9.47 -6.90 19.97
N ILE A 290 -8.33 -7.49 20.40
CA ILE A 290 -8.27 -8.31 21.63
C ILE A 290 -8.47 -7.44 22.88
N PHE A 291 -8.09 -6.16 22.84
CA PHE A 291 -8.11 -5.24 23.97
C PHE A 291 -9.27 -4.23 23.89
N LYS A 292 -10.19 -4.42 22.98
CA LYS A 292 -11.42 -3.65 22.80
C LYS A 292 -12.63 -4.51 23.14
#